data_e990a98abb61101a61319a4f1c3f03e5
#
_entry.id   e990a98abb61101a61319a4f1c3f03e5
#
_cell.length_a   1.000
_cell.length_b   1.000
_cell.length_c   1.000
_cell.angle_alpha   90.00
_cell.angle_beta   90.00
_cell.angle_gamma   90.00
#
_symmetry.space_group_name_H-M   'P 1'
#
loop_
_entity.id
_entity.type
_entity.pdbx_description
1 polymer ?
#
loop_
_entity_poly.entity_id
_entity_poly.type
_entity_poly.pdbx_seq_one_letter_code
_entity_poly.pdbx_strand_id
1 'polypeptide(L)'
;MPDRPPSYPAGHRLPWLLGIVTIFIVYGSLYPFVFHPAAVPGDPFGALLGTWRDWDHRGDLLSNILLYMPFGFLATRTVSPHIPAILRIALAILAGTLLSASMETAQLYDADRVTSMGDVYANAIGSALGALVAALFGTGTRWPLVRELNDHPDAALLLAAFLGYRLYPYVPVIDRHKYIGAVRGLLEQPIPPPADLARFVVTWLFIAVVVESLYGFLRWTVLFPLLAGGVFLARIIIDGLTLTAADVAGAALAFVLWAAPLRGLPRRPVGLACLFALLIIALRLQPFTFSRVPLHAFGWVPFWSLMHGSIGVAIQAFLEKFYQYGGLIWLLRRAGLSLPAATLLTAGLLLGTSYAEIYLPGRSGEMTDAAMALTIGMAFGLLDSVNAARAIR
;
A
#
# COMPACT_ATOMS: atom_id res chain seq x y z
N MET A 1 -6.96 28.59 34.10
CA MET A 1 -6.15 28.16 32.97
C MET A 1 -6.18 26.65 32.98
N PRO A 2 -6.79 25.96 32.01
CA PRO A 2 -6.75 24.52 31.95
C PRO A 2 -5.36 24.10 31.44
N ASP A 3 -4.75 23.14 32.12
CA ASP A 3 -3.46 22.55 31.83
C ASP A 3 -3.38 22.05 30.39
N ARG A 4 -2.45 22.61 29.62
CA ARG A 4 -2.11 22.05 28.28
C ARG A 4 -1.46 20.68 28.50
N PRO A 5 -1.91 19.64 27.83
CA PRO A 5 -1.24 18.34 27.88
C PRO A 5 0.21 18.49 27.39
N PRO A 6 1.16 17.75 27.97
CA PRO A 6 2.57 17.87 27.63
C PRO A 6 2.79 17.60 26.14
N SER A 7 3.35 18.59 25.44
CA SER A 7 3.75 18.48 24.04
C SER A 7 4.98 17.58 23.93
N TYR A 8 4.81 16.30 23.61
CA TYR A 8 5.92 15.42 23.28
C TYR A 8 6.57 15.86 21.97
N PRO A 9 7.90 16.03 21.93
CA PRO A 9 8.61 16.47 20.72
C PRO A 9 8.47 15.42 19.61
N ALA A 10 8.28 15.88 18.36
CA ALA A 10 8.02 15.08 17.16
C ALA A 10 9.06 13.99 16.83
N GLY A 11 10.26 14.06 17.41
CA GLY A 11 11.32 13.08 17.22
C GLY A 11 11.01 11.69 17.75
N HIS A 12 10.07 11.56 18.71
CA HIS A 12 9.82 10.27 19.39
C HIS A 12 8.89 9.30 18.65
N ARG A 13 8.27 9.69 17.52
CA ARG A 13 7.23 8.87 16.86
C ARG A 13 7.69 8.16 15.59
N LEU A 14 8.69 8.66 14.88
CA LEU A 14 9.30 7.94 13.76
C LEU A 14 9.88 6.58 14.17
N PRO A 15 10.51 6.43 15.34
CA PRO A 15 10.93 5.11 15.84
C PRO A 15 9.77 4.13 16.00
N TRP A 16 8.57 4.59 16.39
CA TRP A 16 7.39 3.72 16.50
C TRP A 16 6.90 3.22 15.15
N LEU A 17 6.88 4.09 14.11
CA LEU A 17 6.57 3.66 12.74
C LEU A 17 7.60 2.66 12.22
N LEU A 18 8.89 2.92 12.47
CA LEU A 18 9.95 1.97 12.14
C LEU A 18 9.74 0.65 12.87
N GLY A 19 9.39 0.69 14.17
CA GLY A 19 9.06 -0.49 14.96
C GLY A 19 7.89 -1.28 14.37
N ILE A 20 6.81 -0.62 13.97
CA ILE A 20 5.65 -1.27 13.33
C ILE A 20 6.07 -1.96 12.03
N VAL A 21 6.82 -1.27 11.15
CA VAL A 21 7.30 -1.85 9.90
C VAL A 21 8.24 -3.03 10.17
N THR A 22 9.12 -2.93 11.17
CA THR A 22 10.00 -4.03 11.59
C THR A 22 9.20 -5.23 12.06
N ILE A 23 8.18 -5.02 12.91
CA ILE A 23 7.28 -6.09 13.36
C ILE A 23 6.58 -6.77 12.19
N PHE A 24 6.11 -6.00 11.20
CA PHE A 24 5.50 -6.57 10.00
C PHE A 24 6.48 -7.41 9.19
N ILE A 25 7.73 -6.94 9.03
CA ILE A 25 8.79 -7.71 8.35
C ILE A 25 9.06 -9.01 9.11
N VAL A 26 9.30 -8.93 10.42
CA VAL A 26 9.57 -10.10 11.27
C VAL A 26 8.41 -11.09 11.22
N TYR A 27 7.19 -10.61 11.41
CA TYR A 27 6.00 -11.44 11.38
C TYR A 27 5.83 -12.12 10.01
N GLY A 28 5.93 -11.37 8.90
CA GLY A 28 5.79 -11.90 7.55
C GLY A 28 6.91 -12.87 7.14
N SER A 29 8.12 -12.64 7.63
CA SER A 29 9.28 -13.50 7.34
C SER A 29 9.25 -14.82 8.11
N LEU A 30 8.79 -14.83 9.37
CA LEU A 30 8.88 -15.98 10.25
C LEU A 30 7.56 -16.72 10.49
N TYR A 31 6.46 -16.21 9.95
CA TYR A 31 5.17 -16.91 10.06
C TYR A 31 5.21 -18.22 9.24
N PRO A 32 4.68 -19.36 9.74
CA PRO A 32 3.81 -19.57 10.91
C PRO A 32 4.53 -19.83 12.23
N PHE A 33 5.81 -19.54 12.35
CA PHE A 33 6.63 -19.74 13.55
C PHE A 33 6.80 -21.21 13.96
N VAL A 34 6.83 -22.12 12.99
CA VAL A 34 6.98 -23.56 13.19
C VAL A 34 8.46 -23.93 13.09
N PHE A 35 9.17 -23.74 14.18
CA PHE A 35 10.61 -23.98 14.23
C PHE A 35 10.96 -25.43 14.55
N HIS A 36 11.88 -26.03 13.77
CA HIS A 36 12.39 -27.40 13.91
C HIS A 36 13.92 -27.40 14.12
N PRO A 37 14.40 -27.29 15.35
CA PRO A 37 15.83 -27.15 15.64
C PRO A 37 16.71 -28.31 15.14
N ALA A 38 16.13 -29.53 14.98
CA ALA A 38 16.87 -30.73 14.61
C ALA A 38 17.38 -30.77 13.15
N ALA A 39 16.91 -29.85 12.28
CA ALA A 39 17.23 -29.82 10.84
C ALA A 39 18.36 -28.86 10.49
N VAL A 40 18.92 -28.13 11.46
CA VAL A 40 19.83 -27.02 11.20
C VAL A 40 21.25 -27.49 11.01
N PRO A 41 21.98 -27.02 9.96
CA PRO A 41 23.42 -27.23 9.82
C PRO A 41 24.19 -26.72 11.03
N GLY A 42 25.30 -27.38 11.38
CA GLY A 42 26.16 -26.96 12.49
C GLY A 42 26.75 -25.54 12.35
N ASP A 43 26.71 -24.98 11.14
CA ASP A 43 27.05 -23.59 10.82
C ASP A 43 25.91 -22.94 10.03
N PRO A 44 24.94 -22.31 10.71
CA PRO A 44 23.80 -21.64 10.05
C PRO A 44 24.22 -20.48 9.15
N PHE A 45 25.25 -19.74 9.54
CA PHE A 45 25.74 -18.60 8.77
C PHE A 45 26.47 -19.04 7.50
N GLY A 46 27.28 -20.10 7.60
CA GLY A 46 27.91 -20.72 6.43
C GLY A 46 26.90 -21.33 5.47
N ALA A 47 25.80 -21.91 5.99
CA ALA A 47 24.71 -22.44 5.17
C ALA A 47 24.02 -21.31 4.37
N LEU A 48 23.69 -20.17 4.99
CA LEU A 48 23.15 -18.99 4.31
C LEU A 48 24.13 -18.46 3.24
N LEU A 49 25.41 -18.31 3.60
CA LEU A 49 26.43 -17.86 2.65
C LEU A 49 26.62 -18.83 1.47
N GLY A 50 26.34 -20.11 1.66
CA GLY A 50 26.41 -21.12 0.60
C GLY A 50 25.44 -20.87 -0.53
N THR A 51 24.33 -20.18 -0.28
CA THR A 51 23.28 -19.85 -1.28
C THR A 51 23.57 -18.57 -2.08
N TRP A 52 24.78 -18.03 -2.04
CA TRP A 52 25.12 -16.72 -2.64
C TRP A 52 24.91 -16.61 -4.16
N ARG A 53 24.79 -17.74 -4.87
CA ARG A 53 24.51 -17.81 -6.31
C ARG A 53 23.06 -18.16 -6.63
N ASP A 54 22.27 -18.53 -5.63
CA ASP A 54 20.89 -18.93 -5.83
C ASP A 54 20.05 -17.66 -5.88
N TRP A 55 19.65 -17.30 -7.10
CA TRP A 55 18.80 -16.15 -7.37
C TRP A 55 17.39 -16.64 -7.60
N ASP A 56 16.48 -16.21 -6.76
CA ASP A 56 15.07 -16.51 -6.85
C ASP A 56 14.41 -15.91 -8.09
N HIS A 57 13.18 -16.33 -8.36
CA HIS A 57 12.41 -15.83 -9.49
C HIS A 57 12.22 -14.31 -9.37
N ARG A 58 12.22 -13.61 -10.52
CA ARG A 58 12.15 -12.13 -10.59
C ARG A 58 11.01 -11.51 -9.79
N GLY A 59 9.90 -12.24 -9.57
CA GLY A 59 8.78 -11.78 -8.76
C GLY A 59 9.11 -11.69 -7.27
N ASP A 60 9.83 -12.65 -6.75
CA ASP A 60 10.20 -12.71 -5.34
C ASP A 60 11.25 -11.64 -5.00
N LEU A 61 12.23 -11.43 -5.90
CA LEU A 61 13.21 -10.36 -5.80
C LEU A 61 12.56 -8.98 -5.67
N LEU A 62 11.59 -8.67 -6.57
CA LEU A 62 10.92 -7.37 -6.56
C LEU A 62 10.06 -7.18 -5.30
N SER A 63 9.43 -8.26 -4.83
CA SER A 63 8.61 -8.26 -3.63
C SER A 63 9.44 -7.94 -2.39
N ASN A 64 10.61 -8.52 -2.27
CA ASN A 64 11.55 -8.28 -1.19
C ASN A 64 12.08 -6.84 -1.21
N ILE A 65 12.42 -6.31 -2.39
CA ILE A 65 12.80 -4.90 -2.55
C ILE A 65 11.69 -3.99 -2.01
N LEU A 66 10.43 -4.20 -2.43
CA LEU A 66 9.31 -3.36 -2.03
C LEU A 66 8.99 -3.46 -0.54
N LEU A 67 9.14 -4.65 0.06
CA LEU A 67 8.92 -4.88 1.48
C LEU A 67 9.88 -4.07 2.36
N TYR A 68 11.16 -3.95 1.94
CA TYR A 68 12.18 -3.26 2.71
C TYR A 68 12.34 -1.76 2.38
N MET A 69 11.71 -1.25 1.31
CA MET A 69 11.72 0.19 1.02
C MET A 69 11.16 1.06 2.15
N PRO A 70 9.98 0.76 2.76
CA PRO A 70 9.47 1.51 3.91
C PRO A 70 10.42 1.50 5.10
N PHE A 71 11.07 0.36 5.37
CA PHE A 71 12.08 0.26 6.43
C PHE A 71 13.25 1.20 6.18
N GLY A 72 13.88 1.13 5.00
CA GLY A 72 15.01 2.00 4.66
C GLY A 72 14.66 3.50 4.71
N PHE A 73 13.45 3.86 4.23
CA PHE A 73 12.94 5.23 4.32
C PHE A 73 12.82 5.69 5.78
N LEU A 74 12.14 4.93 6.63
CA LEU A 74 11.90 5.29 8.03
C LEU A 74 13.21 5.26 8.84
N ALA A 75 14.06 4.25 8.64
CA ALA A 75 15.35 4.16 9.31
C ALA A 75 16.21 5.40 9.05
N THR A 76 16.32 5.86 7.79
CA THR A 76 17.04 7.08 7.43
C THR A 76 16.46 8.33 8.09
N ARG A 77 15.12 8.40 8.24
CA ARG A 77 14.43 9.54 8.85
C ARG A 77 14.50 9.54 10.38
N THR A 78 14.75 8.38 10.98
CA THR A 78 14.87 8.22 12.44
C THR A 78 16.25 8.69 12.94
N VAL A 79 17.29 8.57 12.11
CA VAL A 79 18.63 9.03 12.44
C VAL A 79 18.67 10.57 12.49
N SER A 80 19.40 11.11 13.47
CA SER A 80 19.52 12.56 13.69
C SER A 80 19.93 13.32 12.43
N PRO A 81 19.27 14.44 12.11
CA PRO A 81 19.61 15.27 10.95
C PRO A 81 21.00 15.91 11.02
N HIS A 82 21.63 15.95 12.21
CA HIS A 82 23.02 16.43 12.36
C HIS A 82 24.06 15.47 11.76
N ILE A 83 23.68 14.20 11.55
CA ILE A 83 24.55 13.21 10.90
C ILE A 83 24.51 13.44 9.38
N PRO A 84 25.65 13.41 8.67
CA PRO A 84 25.71 13.55 7.22
C PRO A 84 24.76 12.59 6.51
N ALA A 85 24.09 13.06 5.45
CA ALA A 85 23.08 12.28 4.73
C ALA A 85 23.60 10.90 4.26
N ILE A 86 24.85 10.87 3.76
CA ILE A 86 25.47 9.61 3.31
C ILE A 86 25.61 8.59 4.44
N LEU A 87 25.94 9.04 5.63
CA LEU A 87 26.08 8.14 6.79
C LEU A 87 24.71 7.65 7.28
N ARG A 88 23.66 8.50 7.24
CA ARG A 88 22.28 8.08 7.54
C ARG A 88 21.79 7.02 6.57
N ILE A 89 22.08 7.20 5.27
CA ILE A 89 21.77 6.20 4.23
C ILE A 89 22.52 4.90 4.50
N ALA A 90 23.82 4.97 4.75
CA ALA A 90 24.64 3.79 5.03
C ALA A 90 24.14 3.01 6.27
N LEU A 91 23.79 3.71 7.36
CA LEU A 91 23.24 3.11 8.57
C LEU A 91 21.88 2.42 8.31
N ALA A 92 21.03 3.04 7.50
CA ALA A 92 19.73 2.45 7.15
C ALA A 92 19.89 1.19 6.29
N ILE A 93 20.81 1.20 5.33
CA ILE A 93 21.14 0.03 4.49
C ILE A 93 21.71 -1.09 5.38
N LEU A 94 22.66 -0.77 6.23
CA LEU A 94 23.28 -1.74 7.13
C LEU A 94 22.23 -2.37 8.06
N ALA A 95 21.38 -1.56 8.68
CA ALA A 95 20.31 -2.04 9.56
C ALA A 95 19.32 -2.95 8.82
N GLY A 96 18.90 -2.59 7.60
CA GLY A 96 18.02 -3.42 6.78
C GLY A 96 18.66 -4.73 6.34
N THR A 97 19.95 -4.68 5.97
CA THR A 97 20.71 -5.89 5.61
C THR A 97 20.86 -6.84 6.80
N LEU A 98 21.18 -6.29 7.98
CA LEU A 98 21.29 -7.09 9.20
C LEU A 98 19.94 -7.70 9.62
N LEU A 99 18.87 -6.93 9.54
CA LEU A 99 17.51 -7.44 9.79
C LEU A 99 17.19 -8.59 8.83
N SER A 100 17.44 -8.41 7.53
CA SER A 100 17.20 -9.45 6.53
C SER A 100 18.03 -10.69 6.77
N ALA A 101 19.33 -10.55 6.97
CA ALA A 101 20.21 -11.69 7.26
C ALA A 101 19.77 -12.44 8.55
N SER A 102 19.26 -11.71 9.55
CA SER A 102 18.71 -12.33 10.77
C SER A 102 17.44 -13.13 10.48
N MET A 103 16.56 -12.62 9.61
CA MET A 103 15.34 -13.33 9.20
C MET A 103 15.69 -14.59 8.40
N GLU A 104 16.56 -14.48 7.39
CA GLU A 104 17.01 -15.62 6.59
C GLU A 104 17.68 -16.69 7.44
N THR A 105 18.54 -16.29 8.41
CA THR A 105 19.14 -17.23 9.36
C THR A 105 18.09 -17.91 10.24
N ALA A 106 17.05 -17.17 10.66
CA ALA A 106 15.96 -17.74 11.45
C ALA A 106 15.09 -18.71 10.63
N GLN A 107 14.90 -18.45 9.34
CA GLN A 107 14.17 -19.31 8.41
C GLN A 107 14.84 -20.66 8.17
N LEU A 108 16.17 -20.80 8.40
CA LEU A 108 16.83 -22.11 8.39
C LEU A 108 16.22 -23.09 9.40
N TYR A 109 15.57 -22.60 10.43
CA TYR A 109 14.90 -23.40 11.46
C TYR A 109 13.44 -23.71 11.12
N ASP A 110 12.91 -23.19 10.00
CA ASP A 110 11.54 -23.42 9.54
C ASP A 110 11.56 -24.37 8.33
N ALA A 111 10.90 -25.53 8.47
CA ALA A 111 10.91 -26.59 7.46
C ALA A 111 10.20 -26.18 6.14
N ASP A 112 9.30 -25.22 6.19
CA ASP A 112 8.49 -24.79 5.05
C ASP A 112 9.09 -23.56 4.33
N ARG A 113 10.29 -23.10 4.74
CA ARG A 113 10.97 -21.93 4.16
C ARG A 113 12.28 -22.30 3.48
N VAL A 114 12.57 -21.62 2.40
CA VAL A 114 13.84 -21.73 1.68
C VAL A 114 14.63 -20.46 1.93
N THR A 115 15.75 -20.59 2.59
CA THR A 115 16.68 -19.49 2.89
C THR A 115 17.48 -19.12 1.66
N SER A 116 17.60 -17.83 1.35
CA SER A 116 18.32 -17.34 0.16
C SER A 116 19.13 -16.07 0.45
N MET A 117 20.42 -16.08 0.04
CA MET A 117 21.21 -14.83 -0.02
C MET A 117 20.66 -13.86 -1.06
N GLY A 118 19.94 -14.32 -2.07
CA GLY A 118 19.22 -13.48 -3.04
C GLY A 118 18.23 -12.55 -2.35
N ASP A 119 17.51 -13.06 -1.35
CA ASP A 119 16.58 -12.26 -0.55
C ASP A 119 17.30 -11.21 0.30
N VAL A 120 18.44 -11.54 0.89
CA VAL A 120 19.27 -10.54 1.61
C VAL A 120 19.70 -9.41 0.69
N TYR A 121 20.12 -9.72 -0.54
CA TYR A 121 20.51 -8.70 -1.52
C TYR A 121 19.31 -7.85 -1.95
N ALA A 122 18.16 -8.46 -2.25
CA ALA A 122 16.94 -7.75 -2.60
C ALA A 122 16.48 -6.80 -1.49
N ASN A 123 16.50 -7.26 -0.26
CA ASN A 123 16.12 -6.50 0.92
C ASN A 123 17.10 -5.35 1.20
N ALA A 124 18.41 -5.57 0.99
CA ALA A 124 19.43 -4.52 1.06
C ALA A 124 19.21 -3.44 -0.02
N ILE A 125 18.89 -3.84 -1.27
CA ILE A 125 18.53 -2.93 -2.35
C ILE A 125 17.26 -2.15 -2.00
N GLY A 126 16.23 -2.82 -1.48
CA GLY A 126 15.00 -2.18 -1.01
C GLY A 126 15.28 -1.12 0.05
N SER A 127 16.07 -1.47 1.06
CA SER A 127 16.51 -0.53 2.10
C SER A 127 17.30 0.66 1.53
N ALA A 128 18.16 0.43 0.54
CA ALA A 128 18.94 1.47 -0.13
C ALA A 128 18.02 2.42 -0.91
N LEU A 129 17.07 1.89 -1.69
CA LEU A 129 16.10 2.69 -2.43
C LEU A 129 15.23 3.52 -1.50
N GLY A 130 14.72 2.93 -0.42
CA GLY A 130 13.98 3.64 0.61
C GLY A 130 14.78 4.77 1.26
N ALA A 131 16.05 4.50 1.59
CA ALA A 131 16.96 5.48 2.18
C ALA A 131 17.28 6.63 1.22
N LEU A 132 17.49 6.34 -0.07
CA LEU A 132 17.68 7.36 -1.12
C LEU A 132 16.43 8.22 -1.28
N VAL A 133 15.25 7.62 -1.34
CA VAL A 133 13.98 8.35 -1.38
C VAL A 133 13.86 9.26 -0.14
N ALA A 134 14.18 8.77 1.07
CA ALA A 134 14.16 9.59 2.27
C ALA A 134 15.14 10.78 2.24
N ALA A 135 16.28 10.61 1.60
CA ALA A 135 17.27 11.67 1.43
C ALA A 135 16.82 12.71 0.39
N LEU A 136 16.23 12.26 -0.72
CA LEU A 136 15.69 13.13 -1.78
C LEU A 136 14.47 13.94 -1.28
N PHE A 137 13.59 13.31 -0.49
CA PHE A 137 12.42 13.94 0.11
C PHE A 137 12.72 14.59 1.48
N GLY A 138 14.00 14.82 1.79
CA GLY A 138 14.44 15.50 3.01
C GLY A 138 13.95 16.95 3.10
N THR A 139 14.00 17.49 4.32
CA THR A 139 13.67 18.90 4.60
C THR A 139 14.50 19.84 3.73
N GLY A 140 13.86 20.58 2.84
CA GLY A 140 14.51 21.54 1.96
C GLY A 140 14.41 21.25 0.46
N THR A 141 13.58 20.29 0.05
CA THR A 141 13.34 20.03 -1.38
C THR A 141 12.80 21.27 -2.06
N ARG A 142 13.57 21.82 -3.02
CA ARG A 142 13.20 22.99 -3.81
C ARG A 142 12.12 22.70 -4.86
N TRP A 143 11.72 21.45 -5.01
CA TRP A 143 10.71 21.02 -5.99
C TRP A 143 9.30 21.17 -5.43
N PRO A 144 8.48 22.10 -5.96
CA PRO A 144 7.17 22.41 -5.40
C PRO A 144 6.25 21.18 -5.31
N LEU A 145 6.27 20.29 -6.32
CA LEU A 145 5.44 19.09 -6.34
C LEU A 145 5.79 18.09 -5.23
N VAL A 146 7.08 17.99 -4.91
CA VAL A 146 7.54 17.09 -3.83
C VAL A 146 7.24 17.67 -2.45
N ARG A 147 7.24 19.00 -2.32
CA ARG A 147 6.90 19.66 -1.07
C ARG A 147 5.45 19.38 -0.68
N GLU A 148 4.52 19.47 -1.62
CA GLU A 148 3.09 19.18 -1.38
C GLU A 148 2.87 17.73 -0.89
N LEU A 149 3.63 16.75 -1.44
CA LEU A 149 3.59 15.36 -0.96
C LEU A 149 4.07 15.23 0.49
N ASN A 150 5.06 16.01 0.89
CA ASN A 150 5.56 16.04 2.27
C ASN A 150 4.59 16.75 3.25
N ASP A 151 3.84 17.73 2.77
CA ASP A 151 2.88 18.48 3.57
C ASP A 151 1.57 17.69 3.79
N HIS A 152 1.24 16.75 2.86
CA HIS A 152 0.07 15.89 2.91
C HIS A 152 0.45 14.39 2.76
N PRO A 153 1.17 13.80 3.74
CA PRO A 153 1.70 12.45 3.62
C PRO A 153 0.62 11.35 3.58
N ASP A 154 -0.55 11.60 4.18
CA ASP A 154 -1.71 10.71 4.11
C ASP A 154 -2.22 10.55 2.66
N ALA A 155 -2.44 11.67 1.96
CA ALA A 155 -2.85 11.68 0.56
C ALA A 155 -1.75 11.13 -0.36
N ALA A 156 -0.48 11.45 -0.07
CA ALA A 156 0.67 10.93 -0.81
C ALA A 156 0.77 9.40 -0.71
N LEU A 157 0.59 8.83 0.49
CA LEU A 157 0.59 7.38 0.71
C LEU A 157 -0.58 6.68 -0.01
N LEU A 158 -1.77 7.29 -0.02
CA LEU A 158 -2.92 6.76 -0.74
C LEU A 158 -2.68 6.74 -2.25
N LEU A 159 -2.09 7.80 -2.79
CA LEU A 159 -1.71 7.85 -4.21
C LEU A 159 -0.62 6.81 -4.53
N ALA A 160 0.39 6.69 -3.66
CA ALA A 160 1.45 5.69 -3.82
C ALA A 160 0.91 4.26 -3.76
N ALA A 161 0.01 3.95 -2.82
CA ALA A 161 -0.63 2.65 -2.71
C ALA A 161 -1.50 2.32 -3.94
N PHE A 162 -2.26 3.31 -4.44
CA PHE A 162 -3.02 3.17 -5.69
C PHE A 162 -2.11 2.87 -6.88
N LEU A 163 -1.04 3.62 -7.08
CA LEU A 163 -0.09 3.39 -8.17
C LEU A 163 0.61 2.04 -8.01
N GLY A 164 1.00 1.71 -6.79
CA GLY A 164 1.60 0.42 -6.48
C GLY A 164 0.68 -0.74 -6.86
N TYR A 165 -0.57 -0.73 -6.43
CA TYR A 165 -1.57 -1.73 -6.80
C TYR A 165 -1.82 -1.79 -8.31
N ARG A 166 -1.97 -0.62 -8.95
CA ARG A 166 -2.37 -0.52 -10.38
C ARG A 166 -1.28 -0.94 -11.35
N LEU A 167 -0.02 -0.81 -10.98
CA LEU A 167 1.13 -1.03 -11.84
C LEU A 167 1.92 -2.31 -11.50
N TYR A 168 1.48 -3.07 -10.50
CA TYR A 168 2.10 -4.37 -10.21
C TYR A 168 1.95 -5.31 -11.44
N PRO A 169 2.98 -6.07 -11.87
CA PRO A 169 4.24 -6.37 -11.20
C PRO A 169 5.43 -5.44 -11.54
N TYR A 170 5.24 -4.29 -12.12
CA TYR A 170 6.25 -3.27 -12.47
C TYR A 170 7.34 -3.72 -13.46
N VAL A 171 7.17 -4.84 -14.13
CA VAL A 171 8.14 -5.41 -15.08
C VAL A 171 7.84 -4.86 -16.48
N PRO A 172 8.58 -3.89 -16.98
CA PRO A 172 8.40 -3.41 -18.35
C PRO A 172 8.90 -4.47 -19.35
N VAL A 173 8.16 -4.67 -20.41
CA VAL A 173 8.51 -5.60 -21.49
C VAL A 173 8.51 -4.86 -22.81
N ILE A 174 9.55 -5.08 -23.62
CA ILE A 174 9.64 -4.56 -24.99
C ILE A 174 9.17 -5.66 -25.93
N ASP A 175 7.84 -5.77 -26.10
CA ASP A 175 7.22 -6.75 -26.99
C ASP A 175 5.99 -6.16 -27.66
N ARG A 176 6.00 -6.16 -28.99
CA ARG A 176 4.90 -5.65 -29.83
C ARG A 176 3.60 -6.44 -29.61
N HIS A 177 3.69 -7.76 -29.43
CA HIS A 177 2.49 -8.61 -29.21
C HIS A 177 1.84 -8.29 -27.88
N LYS A 178 2.65 -8.03 -26.84
CA LYS A 178 2.17 -7.56 -25.53
C LYS A 178 1.41 -6.22 -25.66
N TYR A 179 1.95 -5.25 -26.41
CA TYR A 179 1.33 -3.93 -26.55
C TYR A 179 -0.02 -4.01 -27.28
N ILE A 180 -0.07 -4.79 -28.37
CA ILE A 180 -1.32 -5.03 -29.10
C ILE A 180 -2.33 -5.76 -28.21
N GLY A 181 -1.91 -6.80 -27.48
CA GLY A 181 -2.74 -7.52 -26.52
C GLY A 181 -3.27 -6.63 -25.41
N ALA A 182 -2.45 -5.71 -24.89
CA ALA A 182 -2.85 -4.79 -23.83
C ALA A 182 -3.98 -3.82 -24.21
N VAL A 183 -4.04 -3.41 -25.48
CA VAL A 183 -5.08 -2.48 -25.98
C VAL A 183 -6.24 -3.20 -26.68
N ARG A 184 -6.13 -4.51 -26.90
CA ARG A 184 -7.14 -5.31 -27.59
C ARG A 184 -8.52 -5.20 -26.94
N GLY A 185 -8.59 -5.19 -25.62
CA GLY A 185 -9.83 -5.04 -24.87
C GLY A 185 -10.57 -3.72 -25.11
N LEU A 186 -9.86 -2.65 -25.52
CA LEU A 186 -10.48 -1.39 -25.93
C LEU A 186 -11.25 -1.52 -27.25
N LEU A 187 -10.76 -2.38 -28.14
CA LEU A 187 -11.34 -2.57 -29.48
C LEU A 187 -12.44 -3.64 -29.47
N GLU A 188 -12.26 -4.70 -28.70
CA GLU A 188 -13.22 -5.81 -28.61
C GLU A 188 -14.45 -5.48 -27.76
N GLN A 189 -14.29 -4.67 -26.73
CA GLN A 189 -15.38 -4.22 -25.85
C GLN A 189 -15.35 -2.69 -25.67
N PRO A 190 -15.68 -1.91 -26.71
CA PRO A 190 -15.62 -0.45 -26.64
C PRO A 190 -16.71 0.14 -25.73
N ILE A 191 -17.81 -0.58 -25.52
CA ILE A 191 -18.87 -0.23 -24.58
C ILE A 191 -18.68 -1.07 -23.33
N PRO A 192 -18.19 -0.47 -22.22
CA PRO A 192 -17.93 -1.24 -21.01
C PRO A 192 -19.23 -1.64 -20.29
N PRO A 193 -19.24 -2.78 -19.58
CA PRO A 193 -20.32 -3.14 -18.68
C PRO A 193 -20.57 -2.03 -17.65
N PRO A 194 -21.83 -1.69 -17.34
CA PRO A 194 -22.15 -0.58 -16.41
C PRO A 194 -21.52 -0.71 -15.04
N ALA A 195 -21.40 -1.95 -14.52
CA ALA A 195 -20.79 -2.22 -13.22
C ALA A 195 -19.28 -1.90 -13.24
N ASP A 196 -18.55 -2.30 -14.29
CA ASP A 196 -17.13 -2.00 -14.44
C ASP A 196 -16.91 -0.50 -14.64
N LEU A 197 -17.75 0.14 -15.46
CA LEU A 197 -17.69 1.58 -15.65
C LEU A 197 -17.89 2.32 -14.31
N ALA A 198 -18.92 1.95 -13.54
CA ALA A 198 -19.19 2.55 -12.23
C ALA A 198 -18.00 2.35 -11.27
N ARG A 199 -17.43 1.15 -11.24
CA ARG A 199 -16.23 0.85 -10.45
C ARG A 199 -15.08 1.80 -10.79
N PHE A 200 -14.75 1.95 -12.06
CA PHE A 200 -13.63 2.79 -12.48
C PHE A 200 -13.93 4.29 -12.32
N VAL A 201 -15.18 4.73 -12.54
CA VAL A 201 -15.58 6.12 -12.26
C VAL A 201 -15.35 6.45 -10.77
N VAL A 202 -15.82 5.62 -9.85
CA VAL A 202 -15.64 5.86 -8.42
C VAL A 202 -14.16 5.82 -8.02
N THR A 203 -13.40 4.87 -8.55
CA THR A 203 -11.96 4.77 -8.33
C THR A 203 -11.23 6.04 -8.78
N TRP A 204 -11.47 6.48 -10.01
CA TRP A 204 -10.81 7.67 -10.54
C TRP A 204 -11.34 8.98 -9.93
N LEU A 205 -12.61 9.04 -9.50
CA LEU A 205 -13.11 10.17 -8.70
C LEU A 205 -12.37 10.29 -7.38
N PHE A 206 -12.13 9.17 -6.69
CA PHE A 206 -11.33 9.18 -5.48
C PHE A 206 -9.92 9.72 -5.75
N ILE A 207 -9.24 9.26 -6.81
CA ILE A 207 -7.92 9.76 -7.20
C ILE A 207 -7.95 11.22 -7.61
N ALA A 208 -9.00 11.68 -8.28
CA ALA A 208 -9.18 13.10 -8.61
C ALA A 208 -9.19 13.97 -7.34
N VAL A 209 -9.92 13.53 -6.30
CA VAL A 209 -9.96 14.23 -5.00
C VAL A 209 -8.59 14.22 -4.31
N VAL A 210 -7.88 13.10 -4.34
CA VAL A 210 -6.54 12.99 -3.77
C VAL A 210 -5.57 13.94 -4.47
N VAL A 211 -5.55 13.96 -5.80
CA VAL A 211 -4.68 14.85 -6.58
C VAL A 211 -5.04 16.34 -6.38
N GLU A 212 -6.33 16.67 -6.32
CA GLU A 212 -6.75 18.06 -6.00
C GLU A 212 -6.32 18.45 -4.60
N SER A 213 -6.39 17.53 -3.63
CA SER A 213 -6.00 17.82 -2.26
C SER A 213 -4.51 18.08 -2.10
N LEU A 214 -3.70 17.43 -2.93
CA LEU A 214 -2.25 17.60 -2.95
C LEU A 214 -1.83 18.91 -3.63
N TYR A 215 -2.41 19.22 -4.79
CA TYR A 215 -1.86 20.24 -5.68
C TYR A 215 -2.79 21.41 -5.94
N GLY A 216 -4.01 21.38 -5.42
CA GLY A 216 -5.05 22.37 -5.70
C GLY A 216 -5.65 22.23 -7.09
N PHE A 217 -6.81 22.89 -7.31
CA PHE A 217 -7.61 22.69 -8.51
C PHE A 217 -6.92 23.12 -9.81
N LEU A 218 -6.23 24.23 -9.84
CA LEU A 218 -5.57 24.71 -11.07
C LEU A 218 -4.51 23.72 -11.59
N ARG A 219 -3.72 23.14 -10.68
CA ARG A 219 -2.73 22.12 -11.06
C ARG A 219 -3.38 20.77 -11.33
N TRP A 220 -4.48 20.47 -10.64
CA TRP A 220 -5.24 19.24 -10.82
C TRP A 220 -5.71 19.06 -12.28
N THR A 221 -6.18 20.11 -12.95
CA THR A 221 -6.65 20.03 -14.35
C THR A 221 -5.60 19.51 -15.33
N VAL A 222 -4.32 19.64 -14.99
CA VAL A 222 -3.20 19.14 -15.79
C VAL A 222 -2.64 17.84 -15.20
N LEU A 223 -2.44 17.80 -13.88
CA LEU A 223 -1.79 16.66 -13.22
C LEU A 223 -2.64 15.39 -13.23
N PHE A 224 -3.97 15.52 -13.11
CA PHE A 224 -4.84 14.34 -13.15
C PHE A 224 -4.85 13.64 -14.52
N PRO A 225 -5.04 14.33 -15.66
CA PRO A 225 -4.91 13.71 -16.98
C PRO A 225 -3.52 13.15 -17.25
N LEU A 226 -2.46 13.82 -16.81
CA LEU A 226 -1.09 13.30 -16.95
C LEU A 226 -0.88 12.04 -16.13
N LEU A 227 -1.41 11.99 -14.90
CA LEU A 227 -1.36 10.80 -14.06
C LEU A 227 -2.14 9.63 -14.71
N ALA A 228 -3.37 9.89 -15.16
CA ALA A 228 -4.18 8.86 -15.81
C ALA A 228 -3.52 8.36 -17.09
N GLY A 229 -3.02 9.26 -17.94
CA GLY A 229 -2.28 8.91 -19.15
C GLY A 229 -1.01 8.13 -18.87
N GLY A 230 -0.27 8.51 -17.83
CA GLY A 230 0.91 7.79 -17.36
C GLY A 230 0.59 6.37 -16.88
N VAL A 231 -0.50 6.20 -16.11
CA VAL A 231 -0.99 4.88 -15.67
C VAL A 231 -1.40 4.04 -16.88
N PHE A 232 -2.13 4.59 -17.85
CA PHE A 232 -2.55 3.85 -19.05
C PHE A 232 -1.36 3.43 -19.89
N LEU A 233 -0.39 4.32 -20.10
CA LEU A 233 0.85 3.99 -20.83
C LEU A 233 1.63 2.89 -20.11
N ALA A 234 1.78 3.01 -18.79
CA ALA A 234 2.47 2.00 -17.99
C ALA A 234 1.76 0.63 -18.09
N ARG A 235 0.43 0.57 -18.08
CA ARG A 235 -0.33 -0.68 -18.25
C ARG A 235 -0.16 -1.32 -19.62
N ILE A 236 0.15 -0.55 -20.66
CA ILE A 236 0.49 -1.07 -21.98
C ILE A 236 1.89 -1.70 -21.96
N ILE A 237 2.84 -1.11 -21.24
CA ILE A 237 4.25 -1.50 -21.23
C ILE A 237 4.54 -2.63 -20.23
N ILE A 238 3.86 -2.64 -19.08
CA ILE A 238 4.11 -3.58 -17.98
C ILE A 238 3.48 -4.94 -18.31
N ASP A 239 4.23 -6.01 -18.09
CA ASP A 239 3.80 -7.39 -18.34
C ASP A 239 2.54 -7.77 -17.54
N GLY A 240 1.70 -8.62 -18.14
CA GLY A 240 0.47 -9.12 -17.51
C GLY A 240 -0.66 -8.08 -17.37
N LEU A 241 -0.42 -6.77 -17.65
CA LEU A 241 -1.45 -5.75 -17.53
C LEU A 241 -2.14 -5.47 -18.86
N THR A 242 -3.46 -5.19 -18.78
CA THR A 242 -4.29 -4.80 -19.93
C THR A 242 -5.04 -3.52 -19.65
N LEU A 243 -5.39 -2.77 -20.68
CA LEU A 243 -6.17 -1.54 -20.59
C LEU A 243 -7.60 -1.82 -21.09
N THR A 244 -8.60 -1.45 -20.32
CA THR A 244 -10.01 -1.66 -20.66
C THR A 244 -10.70 -0.33 -21.02
N ALA A 245 -11.76 -0.41 -21.83
CA ALA A 245 -12.58 0.76 -22.13
C ALA A 245 -13.23 1.36 -20.86
N ALA A 246 -13.57 0.51 -19.88
CA ALA A 246 -14.09 0.95 -18.59
C ALA A 246 -13.11 1.83 -17.82
N ASP A 247 -11.82 1.50 -17.86
CA ASP A 247 -10.76 2.25 -17.16
C ASP A 247 -10.58 3.63 -17.77
N VAL A 248 -10.47 3.70 -19.11
CA VAL A 248 -10.30 4.97 -19.85
C VAL A 248 -11.55 5.85 -19.72
N ALA A 249 -12.73 5.29 -19.98
CA ALA A 249 -13.99 6.02 -19.85
C ALA A 249 -14.26 6.44 -18.40
N GLY A 250 -13.92 5.59 -17.42
CA GLY A 250 -14.03 5.90 -16.00
C GLY A 250 -13.18 7.10 -15.60
N ALA A 251 -11.94 7.18 -16.06
CA ALA A 251 -11.06 8.33 -15.80
C ALA A 251 -11.58 9.61 -16.48
N ALA A 252 -12.02 9.52 -17.72
CA ALA A 252 -12.59 10.66 -18.46
C ALA A 252 -13.86 11.18 -17.79
N LEU A 253 -14.78 10.29 -17.41
CA LEU A 253 -16.00 10.65 -16.69
C LEU A 253 -15.69 11.24 -15.30
N ALA A 254 -14.74 10.66 -14.57
CA ALA A 254 -14.31 11.19 -13.28
C ALA A 254 -13.75 12.61 -13.40
N PHE A 255 -12.96 12.88 -14.46
CA PHE A 255 -12.46 14.22 -14.75
C PHE A 255 -13.61 15.22 -14.99
N VAL A 256 -14.55 14.89 -15.85
CA VAL A 256 -15.70 15.76 -16.19
C VAL A 256 -16.60 15.98 -14.96
N LEU A 257 -16.94 14.90 -14.24
CA LEU A 257 -17.80 14.97 -13.06
C LEU A 257 -17.16 15.80 -11.94
N TRP A 258 -15.86 15.68 -11.75
CA TRP A 258 -15.15 16.44 -10.72
C TRP A 258 -14.89 17.88 -11.14
N ALA A 259 -14.65 18.16 -12.43
CA ALA A 259 -14.36 19.50 -12.92
C ALA A 259 -15.52 20.48 -12.73
N ALA A 260 -16.77 20.04 -12.85
CA ALA A 260 -17.94 20.90 -12.85
C ALA A 260 -19.06 20.47 -11.86
N PRO A 261 -19.81 19.36 -12.06
CA PRO A 261 -21.02 19.13 -11.28
C PRO A 261 -20.76 18.78 -9.80
N LEU A 262 -19.78 17.94 -9.51
CA LEU A 262 -19.55 17.46 -8.13
C LEU A 262 -18.80 18.47 -7.25
N ARG A 263 -18.00 19.33 -7.86
CA ARG A 263 -17.19 20.30 -7.12
C ARG A 263 -18.05 21.35 -6.38
N GLY A 264 -19.17 21.73 -6.96
CA GLY A 264 -20.10 22.72 -6.40
C GLY A 264 -21.06 22.15 -5.34
N LEU A 265 -21.11 20.82 -5.14
CA LEU A 265 -22.08 20.23 -4.25
C LEU A 265 -21.75 20.48 -2.76
N PRO A 266 -22.73 20.92 -1.96
CA PRO A 266 -22.59 20.96 -0.51
C PRO A 266 -22.41 19.51 0.01
N ARG A 267 -21.60 19.35 1.06
CA ARG A 267 -21.33 18.02 1.68
C ARG A 267 -20.72 16.98 0.74
N ARG A 268 -20.06 17.41 -0.34
CA ARG A 268 -19.36 16.50 -1.29
C ARG A 268 -18.48 15.42 -0.63
N PRO A 269 -17.74 15.67 0.50
CA PRO A 269 -16.95 14.61 1.12
C PRO A 269 -17.80 13.47 1.67
N VAL A 270 -19.00 13.75 2.19
CA VAL A 270 -19.94 12.73 2.69
C VAL A 270 -20.43 11.85 1.54
N GLY A 271 -20.87 12.48 0.45
CA GLY A 271 -21.33 11.75 -0.75
C GLY A 271 -20.25 10.84 -1.33
N LEU A 272 -19.01 11.33 -1.40
CA LEU A 272 -17.87 10.55 -1.88
C LEU A 272 -17.52 9.41 -0.93
N ALA A 273 -17.55 9.63 0.40
CA ALA A 273 -17.32 8.59 1.37
C ALA A 273 -18.37 7.47 1.27
N CYS A 274 -19.65 7.83 1.14
CA CYS A 274 -20.73 6.86 0.93
C CYS A 274 -20.55 6.09 -0.38
N LEU A 275 -20.26 6.79 -1.49
CA LEU A 275 -20.05 6.16 -2.79
C LEU A 275 -18.85 5.20 -2.78
N PHE A 276 -17.77 5.59 -2.13
CA PHE A 276 -16.57 4.76 -2.01
C PHE A 276 -16.80 3.56 -1.07
N ALA A 277 -17.55 3.74 0.02
CA ALA A 277 -17.96 2.64 0.90
C ALA A 277 -18.86 1.63 0.14
N LEU A 278 -19.82 2.11 -0.64
CA LEU A 278 -20.67 1.27 -1.48
C LEU A 278 -19.85 0.49 -2.52
N LEU A 279 -18.84 1.11 -3.12
CA LEU A 279 -17.93 0.41 -4.02
C LEU A 279 -17.19 -0.72 -3.29
N ILE A 280 -16.64 -0.46 -2.11
CA ILE A 280 -15.95 -1.49 -1.31
C ILE A 280 -16.91 -2.65 -0.99
N ILE A 281 -18.12 -2.35 -0.51
CA ILE A 281 -19.13 -3.36 -0.21
C ILE A 281 -19.47 -4.18 -1.47
N ALA A 282 -19.71 -3.52 -2.59
CA ALA A 282 -20.03 -4.19 -3.86
C ALA A 282 -18.94 -5.13 -4.32
N LEU A 283 -17.66 -4.70 -4.27
CA LEU A 283 -16.51 -5.52 -4.66
C LEU A 283 -16.32 -6.73 -3.75
N ARG A 284 -16.61 -6.57 -2.46
CA ARG A 284 -16.47 -7.65 -1.47
C ARG A 284 -17.60 -8.66 -1.57
N LEU A 285 -18.83 -8.22 -1.73
CA LEU A 285 -20.02 -9.09 -1.72
C LEU A 285 -20.38 -9.68 -3.08
N GLN A 286 -19.65 -9.36 -4.16
CA GLN A 286 -19.80 -10.08 -5.43
C GLN A 286 -19.46 -11.58 -5.25
N PRO A 287 -20.24 -12.50 -5.87
CA PRO A 287 -21.31 -12.31 -6.87
C PRO A 287 -22.72 -12.12 -6.28
N PHE A 288 -22.90 -11.77 -5.02
CA PHE A 288 -24.16 -11.56 -4.31
C PHE A 288 -25.06 -12.80 -4.20
N THR A 289 -24.50 -13.99 -4.40
CA THR A 289 -25.20 -15.28 -4.32
C THR A 289 -25.02 -15.88 -2.93
N PHE A 290 -25.80 -15.41 -1.96
CA PHE A 290 -25.67 -15.85 -0.57
C PHE A 290 -26.25 -17.24 -0.36
N SER A 291 -25.48 -18.13 0.27
CA SER A 291 -25.94 -19.41 0.80
C SER A 291 -26.78 -19.21 2.06
N ARG A 292 -27.70 -20.13 2.32
CA ARG A 292 -28.48 -20.14 3.58
C ARG A 292 -27.68 -20.65 4.78
N VAL A 293 -26.55 -21.32 4.55
CA VAL A 293 -25.66 -21.85 5.58
C VAL A 293 -24.25 -21.33 5.32
N PRO A 294 -23.44 -21.15 6.35
CA PRO A 294 -22.03 -20.77 6.16
C PRO A 294 -21.31 -21.81 5.31
N LEU A 295 -20.60 -21.37 4.29
CA LEU A 295 -19.80 -22.21 3.41
C LEU A 295 -18.40 -22.47 3.98
N HIS A 296 -17.91 -21.56 4.80
CA HIS A 296 -16.57 -21.59 5.40
C HIS A 296 -16.63 -21.13 6.86
N ALA A 297 -15.65 -21.55 7.65
CA ALA A 297 -15.43 -21.00 8.99
C ALA A 297 -14.84 -19.58 8.87
N PHE A 298 -15.18 -18.71 9.84
CA PHE A 298 -14.58 -17.39 9.91
C PHE A 298 -13.11 -17.48 10.37
N GLY A 299 -12.20 -16.85 9.63
CA GLY A 299 -10.77 -16.80 9.95
C GLY A 299 -10.45 -15.75 11.02
N TRP A 300 -10.19 -16.18 12.25
CA TRP A 300 -9.86 -15.28 13.37
C TRP A 300 -8.41 -14.83 13.42
N VAL A 301 -7.51 -15.51 12.70
CA VAL A 301 -6.08 -15.18 12.66
C VAL A 301 -5.86 -14.10 11.61
N PRO A 302 -5.48 -12.87 11.99
CA PRO A 302 -5.22 -11.81 11.02
C PRO A 302 -4.07 -12.18 10.08
N PHE A 303 -4.18 -11.80 8.81
CA PHE A 303 -3.17 -11.97 7.77
C PHE A 303 -2.88 -13.43 7.36
N TRP A 304 -3.66 -14.41 7.83
CA TRP A 304 -3.47 -15.82 7.49
C TRP A 304 -3.39 -16.06 5.97
N SER A 305 -4.38 -15.59 5.21
CA SER A 305 -4.43 -15.79 3.75
C SER A 305 -3.31 -15.07 3.00
N LEU A 306 -2.89 -13.90 3.50
CA LEU A 306 -1.79 -13.13 2.90
C LEU A 306 -0.43 -13.85 3.04
N MET A 307 -0.28 -14.68 4.06
CA MET A 307 0.98 -15.35 4.39
C MET A 307 1.15 -16.71 3.73
N HIS A 308 0.04 -17.36 3.34
CA HIS A 308 0.06 -18.66 2.65
C HIS A 308 0.06 -18.52 1.13
N GLY A 309 -0.02 -17.30 0.60
CA GLY A 309 0.08 -16.99 -0.83
C GLY A 309 1.50 -16.63 -1.27
N SER A 310 1.70 -16.43 -2.57
CA SER A 310 2.97 -15.83 -3.03
C SER A 310 3.10 -14.39 -2.51
N ILE A 311 4.32 -13.99 -2.14
CA ILE A 311 4.62 -12.66 -1.60
C ILE A 311 4.14 -11.56 -2.55
N GLY A 312 4.27 -11.76 -3.86
CA GLY A 312 3.82 -10.80 -4.86
C GLY A 312 2.31 -10.55 -4.83
N VAL A 313 1.50 -11.60 -4.71
CA VAL A 313 0.05 -11.48 -4.56
C VAL A 313 -0.31 -10.81 -3.23
N ALA A 314 0.41 -11.13 -2.16
CA ALA A 314 0.22 -10.51 -0.85
C ALA A 314 0.51 -9.00 -0.88
N ILE A 315 1.59 -8.56 -1.52
CA ILE A 315 1.93 -7.13 -1.68
C ILE A 315 0.87 -6.41 -2.52
N GLN A 316 0.46 -6.99 -3.65
CA GLN A 316 -0.57 -6.39 -4.49
C GLN A 316 -1.89 -6.22 -3.72
N ALA A 317 -2.33 -7.28 -3.01
CA ALA A 317 -3.52 -7.24 -2.18
C ALA A 317 -3.39 -6.24 -1.02
N PHE A 318 -2.22 -6.15 -0.39
CA PHE A 318 -1.94 -5.17 0.66
C PHE A 318 -2.07 -3.73 0.13
N LEU A 319 -1.46 -3.41 -1.01
CA LEU A 319 -1.52 -2.08 -1.62
C LEU A 319 -2.94 -1.72 -2.06
N GLU A 320 -3.68 -2.68 -2.64
CA GLU A 320 -5.08 -2.49 -2.99
C GLU A 320 -5.94 -2.19 -1.76
N LYS A 321 -5.82 -2.99 -0.72
CA LYS A 321 -6.56 -2.82 0.53
C LYS A 321 -6.15 -1.53 1.25
N PHE A 322 -4.85 -1.18 1.21
CA PHE A 322 -4.36 0.06 1.82
C PHE A 322 -5.01 1.29 1.16
N TYR A 323 -5.05 1.35 -0.17
CA TYR A 323 -5.69 2.49 -0.85
C TYR A 323 -7.21 2.50 -0.65
N GLN A 324 -7.88 1.35 -0.61
CA GLN A 324 -9.32 1.26 -0.40
C GLN A 324 -9.71 1.63 1.04
N TYR A 325 -9.13 0.99 2.03
CA TYR A 325 -9.51 1.18 3.44
C TYR A 325 -8.98 2.50 3.97
N GLY A 326 -7.74 2.84 3.67
CA GLY A 326 -7.16 4.14 3.97
C GLY A 326 -7.88 5.28 3.27
N GLY A 327 -8.28 5.07 2.00
CA GLY A 327 -9.09 6.01 1.25
C GLY A 327 -10.45 6.28 1.90
N LEU A 328 -11.12 5.23 2.38
CA LEU A 328 -12.39 5.41 3.10
C LEU A 328 -12.20 6.15 4.43
N ILE A 329 -11.20 5.78 5.24
CA ILE A 329 -10.87 6.50 6.48
C ILE A 329 -10.60 7.98 6.17
N TRP A 330 -9.80 8.26 5.14
CA TRP A 330 -9.45 9.62 4.73
C TRP A 330 -10.66 10.43 4.26
N LEU A 331 -11.57 9.85 3.47
CA LEU A 331 -12.80 10.50 3.03
C LEU A 331 -13.75 10.79 4.20
N LEU A 332 -13.89 9.84 5.14
CA LEU A 332 -14.71 10.01 6.35
C LEU A 332 -14.17 11.13 7.23
N ARG A 333 -12.85 11.26 7.36
CA ARG A 333 -12.23 12.41 8.05
C ARG A 333 -12.56 13.74 7.36
N ARG A 334 -12.50 13.79 6.05
CA ARG A 334 -12.89 14.97 5.27
C ARG A 334 -14.39 15.26 5.35
N ALA A 335 -15.20 14.25 5.63
CA ALA A 335 -16.63 14.40 5.93
C ALA A 335 -16.91 14.92 7.34
N GLY A 336 -15.86 15.11 8.18
CA GLY A 336 -15.95 15.69 9.52
C GLY A 336 -15.83 14.71 10.67
N LEU A 337 -15.59 13.42 10.42
CA LEU A 337 -15.37 12.45 11.50
C LEU A 337 -13.95 12.60 12.08
N SER A 338 -13.82 12.35 13.39
CA SER A 338 -12.51 12.18 14.01
C SER A 338 -11.80 10.95 13.47
N LEU A 339 -10.45 10.93 13.49
CA LEU A 339 -9.68 9.76 13.01
C LEU A 339 -10.08 8.46 13.71
N PRO A 340 -10.24 8.39 15.05
CA PRO A 340 -10.72 7.15 15.68
C PRO A 340 -12.10 6.73 15.20
N ALA A 341 -13.05 7.67 15.05
CA ALA A 341 -14.40 7.36 14.58
C ALA A 341 -14.39 6.85 13.14
N ALA A 342 -13.65 7.49 12.24
CA ALA A 342 -13.50 7.07 10.85
C ALA A 342 -12.85 5.67 10.76
N THR A 343 -11.83 5.40 11.57
CA THR A 343 -11.14 4.11 11.62
C THR A 343 -12.06 3.01 12.12
N LEU A 344 -12.77 3.24 13.25
CA LEU A 344 -13.67 2.25 13.83
C LEU A 344 -14.87 1.96 12.92
N LEU A 345 -15.42 2.99 12.26
CA LEU A 345 -16.51 2.81 11.31
C LEU A 345 -16.05 1.97 10.10
N THR A 346 -14.87 2.24 9.56
CA THR A 346 -14.29 1.46 8.46
C THR A 346 -14.01 0.02 8.91
N ALA A 347 -13.39 -0.18 10.06
CA ALA A 347 -13.11 -1.52 10.60
C ALA A 347 -14.39 -2.31 10.85
N GLY A 348 -15.43 -1.69 11.39
CA GLY A 348 -16.75 -2.32 11.61
C GLY A 348 -17.43 -2.71 10.29
N LEU A 349 -17.39 -1.83 9.27
CA LEU A 349 -17.91 -2.14 7.93
C LEU A 349 -17.18 -3.33 7.32
N LEU A 350 -15.86 -3.37 7.42
CA LEU A 350 -15.03 -4.45 6.88
C LEU A 350 -15.27 -5.76 7.64
N LEU A 351 -15.38 -5.72 8.96
CA LEU A 351 -15.71 -6.90 9.77
C LEU A 351 -17.08 -7.45 9.40
N GLY A 352 -18.10 -6.58 9.26
CA GLY A 352 -19.44 -6.97 8.84
C GLY A 352 -19.47 -7.60 7.46
N THR A 353 -18.76 -7.02 6.47
CA THR A 353 -18.64 -7.61 5.14
C THR A 353 -17.84 -8.91 5.14
N SER A 354 -16.74 -9.01 5.92
CA SER A 354 -16.00 -10.27 6.09
C SER A 354 -16.88 -11.37 6.70
N TYR A 355 -17.73 -11.03 7.66
CA TYR A 355 -18.69 -12.01 8.19
C TYR A 355 -19.73 -12.42 7.14
N ALA A 356 -20.19 -11.52 6.29
CA ALA A 356 -21.10 -11.86 5.19
C ALA A 356 -20.43 -12.74 4.13
N GLU A 357 -19.12 -12.61 3.92
CA GLU A 357 -18.34 -13.40 2.95
C GLU A 357 -18.33 -14.90 3.27
N ILE A 358 -18.52 -15.34 4.52
CA ILE A 358 -18.61 -16.78 4.87
C ILE A 358 -19.82 -17.48 4.19
N TYR A 359 -20.81 -16.71 3.77
CA TYR A 359 -21.98 -17.20 3.05
C TYR A 359 -21.86 -17.12 1.53
N LEU A 360 -20.72 -16.60 1.01
CA LEU A 360 -20.50 -16.42 -0.41
C LEU A 360 -19.55 -17.49 -0.97
N PRO A 361 -19.86 -18.08 -2.15
CA PRO A 361 -18.97 -19.04 -2.78
C PRO A 361 -17.67 -18.35 -3.25
N GLY A 362 -16.53 -19.03 -3.03
CA GLY A 362 -15.22 -18.53 -3.46
C GLY A 362 -14.68 -17.34 -2.69
N ARG A 363 -15.27 -17.01 -1.53
CA ARG A 363 -14.79 -15.98 -0.61
C ARG A 363 -14.34 -16.59 0.71
N SER A 364 -13.37 -15.97 1.35
CA SER A 364 -12.92 -16.31 2.71
C SER A 364 -13.20 -15.13 3.62
N GLY A 365 -14.05 -15.32 4.63
CA GLY A 365 -14.32 -14.29 5.64
C GLY A 365 -13.23 -14.31 6.70
N GLU A 366 -12.47 -13.22 6.84
CA GLU A 366 -11.34 -13.14 7.76
C GLU A 366 -11.32 -11.82 8.54
N MET A 367 -10.71 -11.86 9.73
CA MET A 367 -10.47 -10.67 10.55
C MET A 367 -9.41 -9.72 9.94
N THR A 368 -8.66 -10.17 8.94
CA THR A 368 -7.53 -9.47 8.30
C THR A 368 -7.90 -8.05 7.86
N ASP A 369 -9.05 -7.86 7.23
CA ASP A 369 -9.43 -6.55 6.68
C ASP A 369 -9.75 -5.52 7.76
N ALA A 370 -10.43 -5.95 8.83
CA ALA A 370 -10.69 -5.08 9.97
C ALA A 370 -9.40 -4.72 10.71
N ALA A 371 -8.52 -5.70 10.94
CA ALA A 371 -7.20 -5.46 11.54
C ALA A 371 -6.35 -4.50 10.70
N MET A 372 -6.40 -4.63 9.38
CA MET A 372 -5.69 -3.74 8.46
C MET A 372 -6.22 -2.31 8.53
N ALA A 373 -7.54 -2.10 8.60
CA ALA A 373 -8.11 -0.76 8.78
C ALA A 373 -7.65 -0.11 10.09
N LEU A 374 -7.58 -0.87 11.19
CA LEU A 374 -7.06 -0.38 12.46
C LEU A 374 -5.59 0.02 12.35
N THR A 375 -4.77 -0.80 11.70
CA THR A 375 -3.34 -0.52 11.47
C THR A 375 -3.14 0.75 10.62
N ILE A 376 -3.93 0.93 9.55
CA ILE A 376 -3.89 2.13 8.71
C ILE A 376 -4.31 3.36 9.50
N GLY A 377 -5.36 3.26 10.34
CA GLY A 377 -5.79 4.35 11.21
C GLY A 377 -4.70 4.75 12.20
N MET A 378 -4.00 3.79 12.80
CA MET A 378 -2.84 4.08 13.67
C MET A 378 -1.71 4.78 12.89
N ALA A 379 -1.40 4.32 11.67
CA ALA A 379 -0.41 4.94 10.82
C ALA A 379 -0.77 6.40 10.49
N PHE A 380 -2.02 6.69 10.14
CA PHE A 380 -2.49 8.08 9.92
C PHE A 380 -2.39 8.93 11.20
N GLY A 381 -2.71 8.38 12.37
CA GLY A 381 -2.55 9.07 13.65
C GLY A 381 -1.09 9.43 13.94
N LEU A 382 -0.16 8.55 13.60
CA LEU A 382 1.26 8.82 13.73
C LEU A 382 1.73 9.91 12.74
N LEU A 383 1.24 9.90 11.51
CA LEU A 383 1.55 10.93 10.51
C LEU A 383 1.01 12.31 10.92
N ASP A 384 -0.24 12.38 11.40
CA ASP A 384 -0.84 13.64 11.89
C ASP A 384 0.01 14.25 12.99
N SER A 385 0.51 13.42 13.88
CA SER A 385 1.31 13.86 14.99
C SER A 385 2.71 14.35 14.60
N VAL A 386 3.30 13.76 13.57
CA VAL A 386 4.58 14.23 12.98
C VAL A 386 4.38 15.60 12.31
N ASN A 387 3.26 15.78 11.59
CA ASN A 387 2.96 17.05 10.92
C ASN A 387 2.63 18.17 11.92
N ALA A 388 1.85 17.90 12.98
CA ALA A 388 1.56 18.87 14.02
C ALA A 388 2.84 19.40 14.69
N ALA A 389 3.82 18.54 14.90
CA ALA A 389 5.08 18.95 15.50
C ALA A 389 6.02 19.71 14.54
N ARG A 390 5.84 19.57 13.19
CA ARG A 390 6.55 20.41 12.21
C ARG A 390 5.98 21.82 12.14
N ALA A 391 4.67 21.99 12.30
CA ALA A 391 4.00 23.29 12.27
C ALA A 391 4.34 24.21 13.47
N ILE A 392 4.92 23.66 14.53
CA ILE A 392 5.32 24.39 15.76
C ILE A 392 6.80 24.84 15.69
N ARG A 393 7.57 24.38 14.71
CA ARG A 393 8.96 24.78 14.47
C ARG A 393 9.06 25.80 13.34
#